data_6a1c89be8c85076c9ccc38834ee03637
#
_entry.id   6a1c89be8c85076c9ccc38834ee03637
#
_cell.length_a   1.000
_cell.length_b   1.000
_cell.length_c   1.000
_cell.angle_alpha   90.00
_cell.angle_beta   90.00
_cell.angle_gamma   90.00
#
_symmetry.space_group_name_H-M   'P 1'
#
loop_
_entity.id
_entity.type
_entity.pdbx_description
1 polymer ?
#
loop_
_entity_poly.entity_id
_entity_poly.type
_entity_poly.pdbx_seq_one_letter_code
_entity_poly.pdbx_strand_id
1 'polypeptide(L)'
;MIWFITNWRGEGLLGKYKIAVYAICKNEEKFVDKWVDSMQEADKIFVLDTGSTDDTVDKLKTRGVVVETKVFNPWRFDNARNASLDMVDIDTDICVCTDLDEVLEKRWRQKLEDAWNDKVTRARYNYNWKLDEKGNPIVNFYTDKIHKRCGYKWTHPVHEVL
;
A
#
# COMPACT_ATOMS: atom_id res chain seq x y z
N MET A 1 29.66 35.81 -7.76
CA MET A 1 28.19 35.66 -7.55
C MET A 1 27.92 34.17 -7.45
N ILE A 2 27.84 33.66 -6.19
CA ILE A 2 27.74 32.24 -5.90
C ILE A 2 26.23 31.92 -5.78
N TRP A 3 25.72 31.10 -6.69
CA TRP A 3 24.34 30.62 -6.63
C TRP A 3 24.34 29.40 -5.68
N PHE A 4 23.77 29.55 -4.51
CA PHE A 4 23.39 28.41 -3.66
C PHE A 4 22.17 27.76 -4.27
N ILE A 5 22.35 26.56 -4.83
CA ILE A 5 21.23 25.65 -5.10
C ILE A 5 20.75 25.19 -3.73
N THR A 6 19.75 25.84 -3.19
CA THR A 6 19.01 25.33 -2.05
C THR A 6 18.21 24.12 -2.54
N ASN A 7 18.69 22.91 -2.20
CA ASN A 7 17.88 21.72 -2.20
C ASN A 7 16.67 22.00 -1.30
N TRP A 8 15.56 22.32 -1.89
CA TRP A 8 14.28 22.35 -1.21
C TRP A 8 13.83 20.91 -0.95
N ARG A 9 14.48 20.25 0.00
CA ARG A 9 13.84 19.17 0.74
C ARG A 9 12.94 19.89 1.72
N GLY A 10 11.62 19.94 1.39
CA GLY A 10 10.64 20.28 2.39
C GLY A 10 10.96 19.42 3.62
N GLU A 11 11.12 20.07 4.77
CA GLU A 11 11.11 19.41 6.07
C GLU A 11 9.68 18.88 6.31
N GLY A 12 9.29 17.85 5.54
CA GLY A 12 8.27 16.92 5.94
C GLY A 12 8.84 16.22 7.17
N LEU A 13 8.13 16.24 8.26
CA LEU A 13 8.39 15.45 9.44
C LEU A 13 8.86 14.07 8.97
N LEU A 14 10.16 13.77 9.12
CA LEU A 14 10.68 12.43 8.90
C LEU A 14 9.88 11.54 9.83
N GLY A 15 9.04 10.67 9.27
CA GLY A 15 8.27 9.73 10.06
C GLY A 15 9.20 8.89 10.92
N LYS A 16 8.69 8.41 12.04
CA LYS A 16 9.44 7.56 12.97
C LYS A 16 9.91 6.26 12.30
N TYR A 17 9.17 5.79 11.30
CA TYR A 17 9.41 4.55 10.56
C TYR A 17 9.38 4.80 9.06
N LYS A 18 10.14 4.01 8.29
CA LYS A 18 10.03 3.93 6.83
C LYS A 18 8.84 3.03 6.49
N ILE A 19 7.79 3.61 5.93
CA ILE A 19 6.53 2.94 5.63
C ILE A 19 6.33 2.84 4.13
N ALA A 20 6.08 1.63 3.63
CA ALA A 20 5.72 1.40 2.24
C ALA A 20 4.30 0.82 2.13
N VAL A 21 3.55 1.30 1.14
CA VAL A 21 2.31 0.67 0.70
C VAL A 21 2.61 -0.22 -0.50
N TYR A 22 2.01 -1.41 -0.55
CA TYR A 22 2.12 -2.29 -1.70
C TYR A 22 0.78 -2.94 -2.05
N ALA A 23 0.55 -3.16 -3.35
CA ALA A 23 -0.69 -3.72 -3.86
C ALA A 23 -0.46 -4.57 -5.11
N ILE A 24 -1.47 -5.34 -5.47
CA ILE A 24 -1.61 -5.94 -6.81
C ILE A 24 -2.80 -5.29 -7.50
N CYS A 25 -2.79 -5.23 -8.84
CA CYS A 25 -3.93 -4.70 -9.60
C CYS A 25 -4.14 -5.41 -10.93
N LYS A 26 -5.35 -5.26 -11.48
CA LYS A 26 -5.67 -5.58 -12.86
C LYS A 26 -6.94 -4.86 -13.30
N ASN A 27 -6.82 -3.95 -14.31
CA ASN A 27 -7.95 -3.20 -14.87
C ASN A 27 -8.74 -2.41 -13.82
N GLU A 28 -8.04 -1.57 -13.07
CA GLU A 28 -8.62 -0.80 -11.96
C GLU A 28 -8.42 0.72 -12.12
N GLU A 29 -8.31 1.22 -13.35
CA GLU A 29 -8.04 2.62 -13.67
C GLU A 29 -8.94 3.62 -12.94
N LYS A 30 -10.20 3.26 -12.68
CA LYS A 30 -11.18 4.10 -11.99
C LYS A 30 -10.89 4.36 -10.52
N PHE A 31 -10.08 3.50 -9.90
CA PHE A 31 -9.74 3.61 -8.48
C PHE A 31 -8.41 4.31 -8.22
N VAL A 32 -7.52 4.34 -9.23
CA VAL A 32 -6.12 4.79 -9.09
C VAL A 32 -6.01 6.13 -8.38
N ASP A 33 -6.71 7.16 -8.85
CA ASP A 33 -6.54 8.51 -8.30
C ASP A 33 -6.92 8.59 -6.83
N LYS A 34 -8.09 8.08 -6.47
CA LYS A 34 -8.58 8.09 -5.10
C LYS A 34 -7.71 7.25 -4.18
N TRP A 35 -7.26 6.09 -4.66
CA TRP A 35 -6.38 5.21 -3.92
C TRP A 35 -5.02 5.87 -3.65
N VAL A 36 -4.35 6.37 -4.69
CA VAL A 36 -3.05 7.04 -4.55
C VAL A 36 -3.15 8.25 -3.61
N ASP A 37 -4.21 9.07 -3.72
CA ASP A 37 -4.41 10.21 -2.82
C ASP A 37 -4.45 9.77 -1.34
N SER A 38 -5.06 8.64 -1.03
CA SER A 38 -5.15 8.14 0.34
C SER A 38 -3.85 7.49 0.83
N MET A 39 -2.99 7.02 -0.08
CA MET A 39 -1.73 6.34 0.26
C MET A 39 -0.53 7.29 0.35
N GLN A 40 -0.68 8.59 0.04
CA GLN A 40 0.43 9.57 -0.02
C GLN A 40 1.13 9.83 1.32
N GLU A 41 0.60 9.37 2.44
CA GLU A 41 1.28 9.44 3.72
C GLU A 41 2.41 8.40 3.84
N ALA A 42 2.50 7.41 2.94
CA ALA A 42 3.60 6.47 2.86
C ALA A 42 4.87 7.11 2.27
N ASP A 43 6.03 6.58 2.61
CA ASP A 43 7.29 7.03 2.02
C ASP A 43 7.44 6.55 0.57
N LYS A 44 6.84 5.40 0.23
CA LYS A 44 6.88 4.83 -1.12
C LYS A 44 5.69 3.92 -1.37
N ILE A 45 5.24 3.89 -2.61
CA ILE A 45 4.10 3.07 -3.05
C ILE A 45 4.55 2.15 -4.18
N PHE A 46 4.24 0.86 -4.06
CA PHE A 46 4.58 -0.20 -5.01
C PHE A 46 3.31 -0.89 -5.49
N VAL A 47 3.20 -1.12 -6.78
CA VAL A 47 2.08 -1.88 -7.36
C VAL A 47 2.59 -2.89 -8.36
N LEU A 48 2.20 -4.14 -8.19
CA LEU A 48 2.39 -5.18 -9.18
C LEU A 48 1.13 -5.29 -10.05
N ASP A 49 1.23 -4.83 -11.27
CA ASP A 49 0.19 -5.05 -12.27
C ASP A 49 0.21 -6.50 -12.76
N THR A 50 -0.94 -7.14 -12.78
CA THR A 50 -1.07 -8.55 -13.17
C THR A 50 -1.60 -8.76 -14.60
N GLY A 51 -1.46 -7.73 -15.44
CA GLY A 51 -1.81 -7.74 -16.84
C GLY A 51 -3.04 -6.90 -17.16
N SER A 52 -3.02 -5.62 -16.77
CA SER A 52 -4.03 -4.63 -17.16
C SER A 52 -3.96 -4.35 -18.66
N THR A 53 -5.11 -4.03 -19.23
CA THR A 53 -5.29 -3.64 -20.63
C THR A 53 -5.96 -2.27 -20.78
N ASP A 54 -6.27 -1.64 -19.65
CA ASP A 54 -6.79 -0.28 -19.53
C ASP A 54 -5.65 0.70 -19.10
N ASP A 55 -5.99 1.94 -18.74
CA ASP A 55 -5.02 2.98 -18.38
C ASP A 55 -4.47 2.85 -16.93
N THR A 56 -4.73 1.73 -16.23
CA THR A 56 -4.30 1.52 -14.83
C THR A 56 -2.81 1.80 -14.63
N VAL A 57 -1.95 1.16 -15.45
CA VAL A 57 -0.49 1.25 -15.31
C VAL A 57 0.01 2.66 -15.57
N ASP A 58 -0.47 3.31 -16.63
CA ASP A 58 -0.03 4.65 -17.00
C ASP A 58 -0.45 5.70 -15.96
N LYS A 59 -1.68 5.58 -15.43
CA LYS A 59 -2.15 6.43 -14.32
C LYS A 59 -1.30 6.27 -13.07
N LEU A 60 -1.01 5.04 -12.65
CA LEU A 60 -0.16 4.77 -11.48
C LEU A 60 1.24 5.38 -11.64
N LYS A 61 1.89 5.17 -12.79
CA LYS A 61 3.22 5.73 -13.07
C LYS A 61 3.23 7.26 -13.08
N THR A 62 2.22 7.88 -13.69
CA THR A 62 2.06 9.35 -13.70
C THR A 62 1.93 9.94 -12.30
N ARG A 63 1.37 9.18 -11.36
CA ARG A 63 1.23 9.53 -9.95
C ARG A 63 2.47 9.20 -9.10
N GLY A 64 3.58 8.75 -9.70
CA GLY A 64 4.84 8.47 -9.01
C GLY A 64 4.88 7.11 -8.29
N VAL A 65 3.95 6.21 -8.57
CA VAL A 65 3.94 4.86 -8.04
C VAL A 65 4.98 4.01 -8.75
N VAL A 66 5.71 3.17 -8.01
CA VAL A 66 6.62 2.16 -8.59
C VAL A 66 5.78 0.99 -9.10
N VAL A 67 5.77 0.77 -10.40
CA VAL A 67 4.94 -0.26 -11.04
C VAL A 67 5.79 -1.26 -11.80
N GLU A 68 5.59 -2.54 -11.50
CA GLU A 68 6.05 -3.66 -12.33
C GLU A 68 4.85 -4.42 -12.88
N THR A 69 5.01 -5.09 -14.04
CA THR A 69 3.96 -5.92 -14.62
C THR A 69 4.43 -7.38 -14.69
N LYS A 70 3.58 -8.29 -14.16
CA LYS A 70 3.85 -9.73 -14.20
C LYS A 70 2.55 -10.53 -14.27
N VAL A 71 2.39 -11.31 -15.31
CA VAL A 71 1.26 -12.24 -15.47
C VAL A 71 1.57 -13.58 -14.81
N PHE A 72 0.58 -14.15 -14.12
CA PHE A 72 0.69 -15.44 -13.44
C PHE A 72 -0.19 -16.48 -14.12
N ASN A 73 0.38 -17.66 -14.42
CA ASN A 73 -0.34 -18.80 -14.95
C ASN A 73 0.20 -20.11 -14.32
N PRO A 74 -0.57 -20.87 -13.55
CA PRO A 74 -1.94 -20.55 -13.12
C PRO A 74 -2.01 -19.35 -12.19
N TRP A 75 -3.17 -18.68 -12.16
CA TRP A 75 -3.40 -17.58 -11.25
C TRP A 75 -3.43 -18.05 -9.79
N ARG A 76 -2.72 -17.32 -8.92
CA ARG A 76 -2.71 -17.51 -7.48
C ARG A 76 -2.49 -16.14 -6.81
N PHE A 77 -3.38 -15.78 -5.90
CA PHE A 77 -3.26 -14.48 -5.17
C PHE A 77 -1.99 -14.41 -4.32
N ASP A 78 -1.65 -15.46 -3.59
CA ASP A 78 -0.45 -15.50 -2.76
C ASP A 78 0.83 -15.29 -3.57
N ASN A 79 0.93 -15.86 -4.77
CA ASN A 79 2.08 -15.64 -5.64
C ASN A 79 2.19 -14.17 -6.09
N ALA A 80 1.06 -13.55 -6.47
CA ALA A 80 1.02 -12.16 -6.87
C ALA A 80 1.34 -11.23 -5.68
N ARG A 81 0.74 -11.46 -4.51
CA ARG A 81 1.01 -10.70 -3.28
C ARG A 81 2.48 -10.81 -2.85
N ASN A 82 3.07 -12.01 -2.89
CA ASN A 82 4.48 -12.19 -2.56
C ASN A 82 5.38 -11.44 -3.56
N ALA A 83 5.09 -11.52 -4.85
CA ALA A 83 5.84 -10.79 -5.86
C ALA A 83 5.72 -9.26 -5.69
N SER A 84 4.55 -8.74 -5.30
CA SER A 84 4.39 -7.31 -4.97
C SER A 84 5.15 -6.92 -3.69
N LEU A 85 5.17 -7.78 -2.69
CA LEU A 85 5.97 -7.58 -1.47
C LEU A 85 7.47 -7.59 -1.79
N ASP A 86 7.94 -8.46 -2.71
CA ASP A 86 9.35 -8.53 -3.11
C ASP A 86 9.86 -7.24 -3.78
N MET A 87 8.97 -6.42 -4.36
CA MET A 87 9.32 -5.09 -4.90
C MET A 87 9.64 -4.07 -3.80
N VAL A 88 9.12 -4.25 -2.59
CA VAL A 88 9.29 -3.32 -1.48
C VAL A 88 10.74 -3.31 -1.02
N ASP A 89 11.33 -2.12 -0.86
CA ASP A 89 12.71 -1.94 -0.40
C ASP A 89 12.98 -2.72 0.90
N ILE A 90 14.12 -3.39 0.97
CA ILE A 90 14.46 -4.27 2.10
C ILE A 90 14.64 -3.52 3.43
N ASP A 91 14.94 -2.23 3.38
CA ASP A 91 15.12 -1.34 4.53
C ASP A 91 13.82 -0.66 4.98
N THR A 92 12.66 -1.13 4.47
CA THR A 92 11.34 -0.69 4.92
C THR A 92 11.04 -1.31 6.30
N ASP A 93 10.56 -0.48 7.24
CA ASP A 93 10.18 -0.94 8.58
C ASP A 93 8.79 -1.56 8.59
N ILE A 94 7.82 -0.90 7.94
CA ILE A 94 6.41 -1.28 7.96
C ILE A 94 5.88 -1.35 6.54
N CYS A 95 5.27 -2.48 6.20
CA CYS A 95 4.57 -2.72 4.94
C CYS A 95 3.06 -2.68 5.18
N VAL A 96 2.35 -1.94 4.36
CA VAL A 96 0.88 -1.84 4.34
C VAL A 96 0.38 -2.42 3.03
N CYS A 97 -0.26 -3.60 3.08
CA CYS A 97 -0.88 -4.19 1.90
C CYS A 97 -2.32 -3.69 1.76
N THR A 98 -2.69 -3.28 0.55
CA THR A 98 -4.06 -2.84 0.24
C THR A 98 -4.49 -3.35 -1.13
N ASP A 99 -5.77 -3.21 -1.44
CA ASP A 99 -6.32 -3.34 -2.78
C ASP A 99 -6.63 -1.93 -3.32
N LEU A 100 -6.69 -1.73 -4.65
CA LEU A 100 -6.84 -0.39 -5.22
C LEU A 100 -8.24 0.22 -4.98
N ASP A 101 -9.21 -0.57 -4.60
CA ASP A 101 -10.55 -0.10 -4.18
C ASP A 101 -10.65 0.27 -2.69
N GLU A 102 -9.58 0.02 -1.92
CA GLU A 102 -9.49 0.39 -0.50
C GLU A 102 -8.96 1.83 -0.34
N VAL A 103 -9.45 2.55 0.65
CA VAL A 103 -9.04 3.93 0.95
C VAL A 103 -8.71 4.05 2.43
N LEU A 104 -7.48 4.46 2.72
CA LEU A 104 -7.07 4.74 4.09
C LEU A 104 -7.58 6.12 4.53
N GLU A 105 -7.95 6.24 5.81
CA GLU A 105 -8.37 7.50 6.39
C GLU A 105 -7.20 8.48 6.53
N LYS A 106 -7.51 9.78 6.59
CA LYS A 106 -6.48 10.81 6.83
C LYS A 106 -5.77 10.58 8.16
N ARG A 107 -4.47 10.84 8.19
CA ARG A 107 -3.58 10.66 9.34
C ARG A 107 -3.42 9.18 9.75
N TRP A 108 -3.62 8.25 8.81
CA TRP A 108 -3.40 6.82 9.06
C TRP A 108 -1.94 6.52 9.45
N ARG A 109 -0.98 7.22 8.84
CA ARG A 109 0.43 7.09 9.18
C ARG A 109 0.69 7.39 10.65
N GLN A 110 0.21 8.54 11.13
CA GLN A 110 0.40 8.93 12.52
C GLN A 110 -0.20 7.90 13.49
N LYS A 111 -1.42 7.41 13.21
CA LYS A 111 -2.06 6.38 14.03
C LYS A 111 -1.26 5.08 14.04
N LEU A 112 -0.70 4.69 12.89
CA LEU A 112 0.14 3.51 12.78
C LEU A 112 1.45 3.66 13.56
N GLU A 113 2.14 4.80 13.43
CA GLU A 113 3.38 5.09 14.13
C GLU A 113 3.19 5.16 15.67
N ASP A 114 2.06 5.69 16.13
CA ASP A 114 1.71 5.73 17.56
C ASP A 114 1.46 4.32 18.14
N ALA A 115 0.91 3.42 17.33
CA ALA A 115 0.62 2.04 17.73
C ALA A 115 1.83 1.09 17.57
N TRP A 116 2.85 1.47 16.78
CA TRP A 116 3.98 0.62 16.44
C TRP A 116 5.16 0.79 17.40
N ASN A 117 5.82 -0.33 17.74
CA ASN A 117 7.04 -0.36 18.53
C ASN A 117 7.86 -1.61 18.18
N ASP A 118 9.04 -1.78 18.77
CA ASP A 118 9.99 -2.86 18.45
C ASP A 118 9.44 -4.28 18.67
N LYS A 119 8.40 -4.43 19.50
CA LYS A 119 7.74 -5.71 19.77
C LYS A 119 6.62 -6.02 18.79
N VAL A 120 6.12 -5.01 18.05
CA VAL A 120 5.06 -5.19 17.07
C VAL A 120 5.66 -5.67 15.76
N THR A 121 5.17 -6.78 15.24
CA THR A 121 5.58 -7.31 13.94
C THR A 121 4.44 -7.32 12.91
N ARG A 122 3.19 -7.21 13.39
CA ARG A 122 1.95 -7.21 12.59
C ARG A 122 0.89 -6.40 13.32
N ALA A 123 0.08 -5.64 12.58
CA ALA A 123 -0.98 -4.83 13.14
C ALA A 123 -2.33 -5.14 12.49
N ARG A 124 -3.39 -4.98 13.27
CA ARG A 124 -4.78 -5.05 12.79
C ARG A 124 -5.36 -3.66 12.72
N TYR A 125 -6.20 -3.45 11.73
CA TYR A 125 -6.98 -2.22 11.60
C TYR A 125 -8.44 -2.53 11.29
N ASN A 126 -9.33 -1.60 11.64
CA ASN A 126 -10.76 -1.74 11.37
C ASN A 126 -11.02 -1.43 9.90
N TYR A 127 -11.63 -2.37 9.19
CA TYR A 127 -11.98 -2.27 7.80
C TYR A 127 -13.48 -2.09 7.63
N ASN A 128 -13.89 -0.96 7.07
CA ASN A 128 -15.29 -0.64 6.79
C ASN A 128 -15.63 -1.10 5.38
N TRP A 129 -16.15 -2.33 5.26
CA TRP A 129 -16.46 -2.93 3.97
C TRP A 129 -17.69 -2.32 3.30
N LYS A 130 -18.68 -1.91 4.11
CA LYS A 130 -19.90 -1.28 3.61
C LYS A 130 -20.28 -0.10 4.47
N LEU A 131 -20.61 1.02 3.82
CA LEU A 131 -21.11 2.24 4.44
C LEU A 131 -22.57 2.48 4.05
N ASP A 132 -23.33 3.17 4.92
CA ASP A 132 -24.64 3.71 4.58
C ASP A 132 -24.53 4.99 3.73
N GLU A 133 -25.67 5.55 3.33
CA GLU A 133 -25.73 6.81 2.56
C GLU A 133 -25.14 8.02 3.29
N LYS A 134 -24.99 7.95 4.60
CA LYS A 134 -24.40 9.00 5.45
C LYS A 134 -22.93 8.77 5.74
N GLY A 135 -22.36 7.65 5.23
CA GLY A 135 -20.96 7.29 5.46
C GLY A 135 -20.69 6.53 6.76
N ASN A 136 -21.73 6.05 7.47
CA ASN A 136 -21.53 5.24 8.67
C ASN A 136 -21.30 3.78 8.31
N PRO A 137 -20.42 3.06 9.03
CA PRO A 137 -20.17 1.65 8.78
C PRO A 137 -21.41 0.77 9.03
N ILE A 138 -21.84 0.01 8.01
CA ILE A 138 -22.86 -1.04 8.13
C ILE A 138 -22.19 -2.40 8.38
N VAL A 139 -21.09 -2.67 7.68
CA VAL A 139 -20.30 -3.88 7.85
C VAL A 139 -18.85 -3.48 8.08
N ASN A 140 -18.30 -3.88 9.23
CA ASN A 140 -16.90 -3.69 9.54
C ASN A 140 -16.33 -4.96 10.19
N PHE A 141 -15.01 -5.12 10.05
CA PHE A 141 -14.25 -6.19 10.69
C PHE A 141 -12.78 -5.80 10.78
N TYR A 142 -12.03 -6.52 11.60
CA TYR A 142 -10.59 -6.33 11.68
C TYR A 142 -9.88 -7.12 10.60
N THR A 143 -8.98 -6.45 9.88
CA THR A 143 -8.04 -7.08 8.94
C THR A 143 -6.60 -6.83 9.39
N ASP A 144 -5.66 -7.65 8.95
CA ASP A 144 -4.28 -7.67 9.43
C ASP A 144 -3.24 -7.65 8.31
N LYS A 145 -3.46 -6.77 7.33
CA LYS A 145 -2.60 -6.57 6.17
C LYS A 145 -1.39 -5.61 6.42
N ILE A 146 -1.05 -5.30 7.69
CA ILE A 146 0.07 -4.43 8.07
C ILE A 146 1.12 -5.26 8.82
N HIS A 147 2.38 -5.22 8.38
CA HIS A 147 3.43 -6.09 8.92
C HIS A 147 4.85 -5.54 8.72
N LYS A 148 5.84 -6.08 9.44
CA LYS A 148 7.27 -5.84 9.15
C LYS A 148 7.63 -6.32 7.74
N ARG A 149 8.62 -5.65 7.10
CA ARG A 149 9.10 -6.07 5.77
C ARG A 149 9.62 -7.51 5.73
N CYS A 150 10.29 -7.96 6.78
CA CYS A 150 10.88 -9.29 6.86
C CYS A 150 10.08 -10.23 7.76
N GLY A 151 10.12 -11.54 7.43
CA GLY A 151 9.51 -12.59 8.25
C GLY A 151 8.06 -12.91 7.90
N TYR A 152 7.51 -12.29 6.86
CA TYR A 152 6.14 -12.49 6.40
C TYR A 152 6.08 -13.00 4.96
N LYS A 153 5.10 -13.83 4.69
CA LYS A 153 4.83 -14.40 3.37
C LYS A 153 3.34 -14.70 3.24
N TRP A 154 2.76 -14.30 2.14
CA TRP A 154 1.39 -14.65 1.79
C TRP A 154 1.30 -16.13 1.42
N THR A 155 0.26 -16.80 1.89
CA THR A 155 -0.04 -18.20 1.65
C THR A 155 -1.49 -18.36 1.19
N HIS A 156 -1.81 -19.48 0.54
CA HIS A 156 -3.09 -19.84 -0.04
C HIS A 156 -3.42 -19.14 -1.37
N PRO A 157 -3.87 -19.92 -2.37
CA PRO A 157 -4.13 -19.42 -3.72
C PRO A 157 -5.34 -18.50 -3.81
N VAL A 158 -6.28 -18.64 -2.88
CA VAL A 158 -7.50 -17.84 -2.70
C VAL A 158 -7.72 -17.65 -1.20
N HIS A 159 -8.25 -16.49 -0.78
CA HIS A 159 -8.35 -16.09 0.63
C HIS A 159 -6.98 -16.13 1.31
N GLU A 160 -6.04 -15.44 0.68
CA GLU A 160 -4.66 -15.39 1.12
C GLU A 160 -4.52 -14.87 2.55
N VAL A 161 -3.59 -15.48 3.28
CA VAL A 161 -3.25 -15.14 4.66
C VAL A 161 -1.77 -14.80 4.73
N LEU A 162 -1.46 -13.75 5.50
CA LEU A 162 -0.11 -13.27 5.75
C LEU A 162 0.55 -14.04 6.91
#